data_dad57738fc26d8c8e671d3db5403198d
#
_entry.id   dad57738fc26d8c8e671d3db5403198d
#
_cell.length_a   1.000
_cell.length_b   1.000
_cell.length_c   1.000
_cell.angle_alpha   90.00
_cell.angle_beta   90.00
_cell.angle_gamma   90.00
#
_symmetry.space_group_name_H-M   'P 1'
#
loop_
_entity.id
_entity.type
_entity.pdbx_description
1 polymer ?
#
loop_
_entity_poly.entity_id
_entity_poly.type
_entity_poly.pdbx_seq_one_letter_code
_entity_poly.pdbx_strand_id
1 'polypeptide(L)'
;MSKLNVCLGAKADNFSFEKFRYMCIMSGCDYLASLHGIGLGKSCKFWGKVTNLDLKSVLPKIPAYLNMHALTVTPDYIDGFIKANQTFLYQLVFDPRTRKLRPLNDYVDETLTSKKLPFCGEMVNDDLALGLALGNIDIHSFQKVNDFN
;
A
#
# COMPACT_ATOMS: atom_id res chain seq x y z
N MET A 1 -11.37 16.05 6.29
CA MET A 1 -10.25 16.11 5.31
C MET A 1 -9.38 17.35 5.42
N SER A 2 -9.94 18.51 5.73
CA SER A 2 -9.21 19.79 5.76
C SER A 2 -8.06 19.92 6.78
N LYS A 3 -8.00 19.05 7.79
CA LYS A 3 -6.95 19.12 8.84
C LYS A 3 -5.70 18.33 8.53
N LEU A 4 -5.75 17.29 7.71
CA LEU A 4 -4.61 16.41 7.42
C LEU A 4 -3.56 17.10 6.54
N ASN A 5 -3.99 17.84 5.51
CA ASN A 5 -3.09 18.64 4.67
C ASN A 5 -2.37 19.74 5.48
N VAL A 6 -3.04 20.36 6.45
CA VAL A 6 -2.42 21.37 7.34
C VAL A 6 -1.35 20.72 8.23
N CYS A 7 -1.64 19.56 8.83
CA CYS A 7 -0.69 18.84 9.67
C CYS A 7 0.56 18.38 8.89
N LEU A 8 0.42 18.09 7.60
CA LEU A 8 1.53 17.68 6.73
C LEU A 8 2.23 18.85 6.03
N GLY A 9 1.82 20.11 6.30
CA GLY A 9 2.38 21.29 5.65
C GLY A 9 2.13 21.35 4.15
N ALA A 10 1.16 20.59 3.65
CA ALA A 10 0.80 20.56 2.24
C ALA A 10 -0.22 21.65 1.93
N LYS A 11 -0.07 22.34 0.79
CA LYS A 11 -1.12 23.22 0.27
C LYS A 11 -2.34 22.37 -0.08
N ALA A 12 -3.54 22.85 0.27
CA ALA A 12 -4.79 22.13 0.05
C ALA A 12 -4.96 21.63 -1.40
N ASP A 13 -4.55 22.45 -2.36
CA ASP A 13 -4.70 22.18 -3.80
C ASP A 13 -3.73 21.08 -4.32
N ASN A 14 -2.71 20.74 -3.55
CA ASN A 14 -1.71 19.75 -3.94
C ASN A 14 -1.79 18.46 -3.10
N PHE A 15 -2.80 18.30 -2.26
CA PHE A 15 -3.02 17.12 -1.45
C PHE A 15 -4.00 16.15 -2.12
N SER A 16 -3.65 14.87 -2.13
CA SER A 16 -4.56 13.78 -2.49
C SER A 16 -4.32 12.57 -1.59
N PHE A 17 -5.30 11.68 -1.45
CA PHE A 17 -5.12 10.41 -0.72
C PHE A 17 -4.03 9.54 -1.35
N GLU A 18 -3.88 9.61 -2.66
CA GLU A 18 -2.81 8.92 -3.37
C GLU A 18 -1.43 9.42 -2.93
N LYS A 19 -1.23 10.74 -2.90
CA LYS A 19 0.01 11.32 -2.38
C LYS A 19 0.25 10.97 -0.92
N PHE A 20 -0.79 10.99 -0.09
CA PHE A 20 -0.68 10.57 1.30
C PHE A 20 -0.20 9.13 1.43
N ARG A 21 -0.79 8.20 0.67
CA ARG A 21 -0.35 6.81 0.62
C ARG A 21 1.10 6.68 0.17
N TYR A 22 1.50 7.41 -0.89
CA TYR A 22 2.89 7.45 -1.36
C TYR A 22 3.85 8.00 -0.31
N MET A 23 3.45 9.01 0.46
CA MET A 23 4.25 9.53 1.57
C MET A 23 4.48 8.47 2.64
N CYS A 24 3.46 7.71 3.01
CA CYS A 24 3.56 6.63 3.98
C CYS A 24 4.50 5.53 3.47
N ILE A 25 4.32 5.07 2.23
CA ILE A 25 5.18 4.03 1.63
C ILE A 25 6.64 4.49 1.58
N MET A 26 6.91 5.72 1.11
CA MET A 26 8.27 6.26 0.98
C MET A 26 8.95 6.44 2.34
N SER A 27 8.20 6.71 3.40
CA SER A 27 8.73 6.83 4.76
C SER A 27 9.10 5.50 5.41
N GLY A 28 8.75 4.38 4.77
CA GLY A 28 8.91 3.02 5.24
C GLY A 28 7.59 2.41 5.75
N CYS A 29 7.30 1.19 5.32
CA CYS A 29 6.13 0.42 5.72
C CYS A 29 6.49 -1.08 5.75
N ASP A 30 5.55 -1.93 6.17
CA ASP A 30 5.74 -3.38 6.28
C ASP A 30 6.10 -4.05 4.94
N TYR A 31 5.76 -3.43 3.82
CA TYR A 31 5.98 -3.98 2.47
C TYR A 31 7.23 -3.44 1.79
N LEU A 32 7.78 -2.29 2.27
CA LEU A 32 8.95 -1.65 1.67
C LEU A 32 9.71 -0.84 2.73
N ALA A 33 10.98 -1.16 2.92
CA ALA A 33 11.87 -0.35 3.73
C ALA A 33 12.11 1.02 3.09
N SER A 34 12.22 2.07 3.90
CA SER A 34 12.59 3.41 3.41
C SER A 34 14.02 3.42 2.86
N LEU A 35 14.27 4.30 1.90
CA LEU A 35 15.64 4.60 1.47
C LEU A 35 16.41 5.27 2.62
N HIS A 36 17.71 5.02 2.67
CA HIS A 36 18.56 5.57 3.74
C HIS A 36 18.41 7.09 3.89
N GLY A 37 18.14 7.52 5.10
CA GLY A 37 17.96 8.93 5.44
C GLY A 37 16.65 9.55 4.94
N ILE A 38 15.70 8.77 4.45
CA ILE A 38 14.35 9.22 4.09
C ILE A 38 13.36 8.72 5.14
N GLY A 39 12.78 9.67 5.88
CA GLY A 39 11.65 9.44 6.76
C GLY A 39 10.48 10.32 6.34
N LEU A 40 9.43 10.38 7.16
CA LEU A 40 8.18 11.07 6.85
C LEU A 40 8.39 12.54 6.42
N GLY A 41 9.25 13.30 7.10
CA GLY A 41 9.49 14.71 6.77
C GLY A 41 10.04 14.93 5.36
N LYS A 42 11.02 14.11 4.93
CA LYS A 42 11.56 14.17 3.55
C LYS A 42 10.55 13.65 2.54
N SER A 43 9.80 12.62 2.88
CA SER A 43 8.73 12.09 2.06
C SER A 43 7.65 13.15 1.79
N CYS A 44 7.17 13.85 2.84
CA CYS A 44 6.23 14.98 2.70
C CYS A 44 6.81 16.09 1.80
N LYS A 45 8.08 16.45 2.01
CA LYS A 45 8.75 17.49 1.21
C LYS A 45 8.84 17.12 -0.27
N PHE A 46 9.10 15.85 -0.59
CA PHE A 46 9.16 15.34 -1.95
C PHE A 46 7.78 15.38 -2.61
N TRP A 47 6.81 14.70 -2.04
CA TRP A 47 5.46 14.60 -2.61
C TRP A 47 4.69 15.93 -2.62
N GLY A 48 5.05 16.85 -1.72
CA GLY A 48 4.53 18.22 -1.75
C GLY A 48 4.97 19.03 -2.96
N LYS A 49 6.12 18.70 -3.57
CA LYS A 49 6.65 19.36 -4.78
C LYS A 49 6.25 18.67 -6.08
N VAL A 50 5.94 17.39 -6.02
CA VAL A 50 5.64 16.56 -7.19
C VAL A 50 4.22 16.79 -7.66
N THR A 51 4.04 17.01 -8.96
CA THR A 51 2.73 17.13 -9.62
C THR A 51 2.37 15.90 -10.45
N ASN A 52 3.38 15.28 -11.08
CA ASN A 52 3.20 14.03 -11.81
C ASN A 52 3.19 12.84 -10.82
N LEU A 53 2.23 11.93 -10.93
CA LEU A 53 2.08 10.75 -10.07
C LEU A 53 2.51 9.44 -10.73
N ASP A 54 3.10 9.49 -11.92
CA ASP A 54 3.72 8.31 -12.53
C ASP A 54 4.98 7.91 -11.76
N LEU A 55 4.85 6.84 -10.96
CA LEU A 55 5.89 6.36 -10.05
C LEU A 55 7.20 6.04 -10.76
N LYS A 56 7.14 5.45 -11.97
CA LYS A 56 8.33 5.06 -12.72
C LYS A 56 9.15 6.26 -13.16
N SER A 57 8.49 7.38 -13.47
CA SER A 57 9.17 8.62 -13.89
C SER A 57 9.58 9.52 -12.74
N VAL A 58 8.89 9.41 -11.60
CA VAL A 58 9.06 10.34 -10.47
C VAL A 58 10.04 9.83 -9.42
N LEU A 59 9.98 8.54 -9.05
CA LEU A 59 10.86 7.98 -8.01
C LEU A 59 12.35 8.12 -8.31
N PRO A 60 12.84 7.97 -9.56
CA PRO A 60 14.25 8.21 -9.88
C PRO A 60 14.72 9.64 -9.59
N LYS A 61 13.82 10.60 -9.48
CA LYS A 61 14.13 12.02 -9.22
C LYS A 61 14.26 12.36 -7.72
N ILE A 62 14.02 11.42 -6.83
CA ILE A 62 14.13 11.61 -5.37
C ILE A 62 15.45 12.28 -4.97
N PRO A 63 16.64 11.80 -5.44
CA PRO A 63 17.92 12.41 -5.05
C PRO A 63 18.01 13.88 -5.41
N ALA A 64 17.56 14.26 -6.60
CA ALA A 64 17.61 15.65 -7.06
C ALA A 64 16.64 16.56 -6.27
N TYR A 65 15.39 16.10 -6.06
CA TYR A 65 14.38 16.89 -5.34
C TYR A 65 14.72 17.12 -3.85
N LEU A 66 15.46 16.19 -3.25
CA LEU A 66 15.83 16.24 -1.84
C LEU A 66 17.27 16.68 -1.58
N ASN A 67 18.03 17.02 -2.62
CA ASN A 67 19.46 17.35 -2.56
C ASN A 67 20.29 16.23 -1.89
N MET A 68 19.98 14.97 -2.23
CA MET A 68 20.64 13.77 -1.70
C MET A 68 21.40 13.03 -2.81
N HIS A 69 22.40 13.67 -3.39
CA HIS A 69 23.10 13.19 -4.61
C HIS A 69 23.83 11.86 -4.43
N ALA A 70 24.17 11.48 -3.21
CA ALA A 70 24.76 10.17 -2.90
C ALA A 70 23.72 9.04 -2.81
N LEU A 71 22.42 9.37 -2.82
CA LEU A 71 21.33 8.40 -2.75
C LEU A 71 21.08 7.78 -4.14
N THR A 72 21.04 6.46 -4.20
CA THR A 72 20.68 5.73 -5.41
C THR A 72 19.28 5.14 -5.25
N VAL A 73 18.42 5.38 -6.23
CA VAL A 73 17.10 4.75 -6.35
C VAL A 73 17.23 3.62 -7.36
N THR A 74 17.18 2.37 -6.87
CA THR A 74 17.32 1.20 -7.72
C THR A 74 16.00 0.83 -8.42
N PRO A 75 16.02 0.13 -9.55
CA PRO A 75 14.83 -0.43 -10.18
C PRO A 75 14.03 -1.32 -9.21
N ASP A 76 14.69 -2.11 -8.38
CA ASP A 76 14.06 -2.98 -7.38
C ASP A 76 13.27 -2.17 -6.35
N TYR A 77 13.78 -0.99 -5.93
CA TYR A 77 13.04 -0.10 -5.04
C TYR A 77 11.78 0.44 -5.72
N ILE A 78 11.87 0.81 -6.99
CA ILE A 78 10.73 1.32 -7.76
C ILE A 78 9.65 0.24 -7.90
N ASP A 79 10.03 -0.98 -8.26
CA ASP A 79 9.12 -2.12 -8.37
C ASP A 79 8.52 -2.49 -7.00
N GLY A 80 9.33 -2.47 -5.95
CA GLY A 80 8.87 -2.66 -4.56
C GLY A 80 7.85 -1.59 -4.15
N PHE A 81 8.07 -0.33 -4.54
CA PHE A 81 7.14 0.77 -4.26
C PHE A 81 5.79 0.56 -4.96
N ILE A 82 5.83 0.14 -6.23
CA ILE A 82 4.61 -0.15 -7.01
C ILE A 82 3.84 -1.30 -6.37
N LYS A 83 4.53 -2.40 -5.98
CA LYS A 83 3.92 -3.54 -5.28
C LYS A 83 3.32 -3.12 -3.94
N ALA A 84 4.03 -2.34 -3.13
CA ALA A 84 3.51 -1.82 -1.86
C ALA A 84 2.25 -0.97 -2.08
N ASN A 85 2.25 -0.09 -3.09
CA ASN A 85 1.08 0.70 -3.45
C ASN A 85 -0.11 -0.18 -3.86
N GLN A 86 0.12 -1.22 -4.66
CA GLN A 86 -0.92 -2.18 -5.06
C GLN A 86 -1.44 -2.98 -3.86
N THR A 87 -0.57 -3.35 -2.92
CA THR A 87 -0.98 -4.03 -1.68
C THR A 87 -1.93 -3.15 -0.87
N PHE A 88 -1.60 -1.88 -0.63
CA PHE A 88 -2.49 -0.94 0.06
C PHE A 88 -3.83 -0.71 -0.65
N LEU A 89 -3.87 -0.87 -1.97
CA LEU A 89 -5.10 -0.71 -2.75
C LEU A 89 -5.94 -1.98 -2.80
N TYR A 90 -5.32 -3.14 -2.97
CA TYR A 90 -5.98 -4.36 -3.42
C TYR A 90 -5.78 -5.56 -2.49
N GLN A 91 -5.21 -5.36 -1.29
CA GLN A 91 -5.11 -6.42 -0.30
C GLN A 91 -6.46 -7.11 -0.13
N LEU A 92 -6.45 -8.44 -0.12
CA LEU A 92 -7.66 -9.22 0.10
C LEU A 92 -8.13 -9.05 1.55
N VAL A 93 -9.39 -8.75 1.69
CA VAL A 93 -10.07 -8.56 2.98
C VAL A 93 -11.33 -9.40 3.04
N PHE A 94 -11.68 -9.87 4.23
CA PHE A 94 -12.95 -10.53 4.46
C PHE A 94 -14.06 -9.49 4.60
N ASP A 95 -15.08 -9.57 3.73
CA ASP A 95 -16.28 -8.72 3.83
C ASP A 95 -17.34 -9.44 4.69
N PRO A 96 -17.61 -8.97 5.91
CA PRO A 96 -18.58 -9.63 6.81
C PRO A 96 -20.02 -9.59 6.30
N ARG A 97 -20.34 -8.69 5.35
CA ARG A 97 -21.71 -8.59 4.80
C ARG A 97 -21.99 -9.71 3.80
N THR A 98 -21.01 -9.98 2.94
CA THR A 98 -21.11 -11.03 1.91
C THR A 98 -20.54 -12.37 2.39
N ARG A 99 -19.81 -12.38 3.52
CA ARG A 99 -19.04 -13.50 4.07
C ARG A 99 -18.02 -14.07 3.08
N LYS A 100 -17.39 -13.18 2.29
CA LYS A 100 -16.44 -13.56 1.23
C LYS A 100 -15.18 -12.72 1.28
N LEU A 101 -14.09 -13.28 0.74
CA LEU A 101 -12.90 -12.51 0.44
C LEU A 101 -13.14 -11.65 -0.81
N ARG A 102 -12.68 -10.39 -0.73
CA ARG A 102 -12.66 -9.46 -1.86
C ARG A 102 -11.44 -8.54 -1.76
N PRO A 103 -10.97 -7.94 -2.85
CA PRO A 103 -9.99 -6.87 -2.74
C PRO A 103 -10.57 -5.68 -1.97
N LEU A 104 -9.72 -4.96 -1.24
CA LEU A 104 -10.11 -3.80 -0.42
C LEU A 104 -10.80 -2.71 -1.25
N ASN A 105 -10.32 -2.47 -2.46
CA ASN A 105 -10.97 -1.63 -3.47
C ASN A 105 -11.16 -2.43 -4.76
N ASP A 106 -12.14 -2.02 -5.56
CA ASP A 106 -12.32 -2.59 -6.90
C ASP A 106 -11.10 -2.32 -7.78
N TYR A 107 -10.76 -3.28 -8.63
CA TYR A 107 -9.65 -3.11 -9.56
C TYR A 107 -9.96 -1.98 -10.57
N VAL A 108 -9.05 -1.04 -10.70
CA VAL A 108 -9.18 0.07 -11.67
C VAL A 108 -9.06 -0.43 -13.11
N ASP A 109 -8.32 -1.52 -13.32
CA ASP A 109 -8.10 -2.15 -14.62
C ASP A 109 -8.68 -3.57 -14.58
N GLU A 110 -9.61 -3.87 -15.49
CA GLU A 110 -10.24 -5.18 -15.63
C GLU A 110 -9.23 -6.31 -15.89
N THR A 111 -8.03 -5.96 -16.37
CA THR A 111 -6.94 -6.94 -16.54
C THR A 111 -6.26 -7.34 -15.23
N LEU A 112 -6.45 -6.57 -14.15
CA LEU A 112 -5.93 -6.91 -12.83
C LEU A 112 -6.81 -7.97 -12.18
N THR A 113 -6.18 -8.97 -11.59
CA THR A 113 -6.84 -10.04 -10.85
C THR A 113 -6.00 -10.41 -9.64
N SER A 114 -6.59 -11.07 -8.64
CA SER A 114 -5.84 -11.61 -7.49
C SER A 114 -4.68 -12.53 -7.91
N LYS A 115 -4.84 -13.30 -8.99
CA LYS A 115 -3.79 -14.15 -9.55
C LYS A 115 -2.57 -13.37 -10.06
N LYS A 116 -2.77 -12.13 -10.52
CA LYS A 116 -1.66 -11.25 -10.97
C LYS A 116 -1.02 -10.47 -9.83
N LEU A 117 -1.67 -10.43 -8.67
CA LEU A 117 -1.22 -9.72 -7.47
C LEU A 117 -1.07 -10.68 -6.27
N PRO A 118 -0.24 -11.72 -6.38
CA PRO A 118 -0.11 -12.74 -5.31
C PRO A 118 0.39 -12.15 -3.98
N PHE A 119 1.07 -11.03 -4.03
CA PHE A 119 1.54 -10.29 -2.84
C PHE A 119 0.42 -9.53 -2.11
N CYS A 120 -0.79 -9.44 -2.69
CA CYS A 120 -1.97 -8.84 -2.04
C CYS A 120 -2.79 -9.84 -1.23
N GLY A 121 -2.35 -11.10 -1.12
CA GLY A 121 -3.01 -12.18 -0.42
C GLY A 121 -3.48 -13.28 -1.36
N GLU A 122 -3.75 -14.45 -0.80
CA GLU A 122 -4.23 -15.62 -1.52
C GLU A 122 -5.75 -15.76 -1.38
N MET A 123 -6.42 -16.03 -2.49
CA MET A 123 -7.85 -16.36 -2.49
C MET A 123 -8.05 -17.78 -1.97
N VAL A 124 -8.78 -17.91 -0.88
CA VAL A 124 -9.24 -19.19 -0.35
C VAL A 124 -10.74 -19.35 -0.58
N ASN A 125 -11.28 -20.56 -0.39
CA ASN A 125 -12.71 -20.77 -0.50
C ASN A 125 -13.50 -20.07 0.61
N ASP A 126 -14.78 -19.82 0.40
CA ASP A 126 -15.62 -19.00 1.28
C ASP A 126 -15.75 -19.63 2.70
N ASP A 127 -15.79 -20.96 2.83
CA ASP A 127 -15.91 -21.64 4.13
C ASP A 127 -14.63 -21.47 4.96
N LEU A 128 -13.47 -21.62 4.33
CA LEU A 128 -12.18 -21.39 4.98
C LEU A 128 -12.03 -19.91 5.37
N ALA A 129 -12.38 -18.99 4.48
CA ALA A 129 -12.33 -17.56 4.75
C ALA A 129 -13.22 -17.18 5.95
N LEU A 130 -14.42 -17.73 6.01
CA LEU A 130 -15.35 -17.52 7.14
C LEU A 130 -14.77 -18.13 8.44
N GLY A 131 -14.26 -19.35 8.39
CA GLY A 131 -13.67 -20.01 9.55
C GLY A 131 -12.47 -19.25 10.13
N LEU A 132 -11.62 -18.71 9.28
CA LEU A 132 -10.49 -17.85 9.68
C LEU A 132 -11.01 -16.53 10.28
N ALA A 133 -11.98 -15.89 9.65
CA ALA A 133 -12.51 -14.60 10.10
C ALA A 133 -13.24 -14.70 11.45
N LEU A 134 -13.89 -15.82 11.74
CA LEU A 134 -14.55 -16.11 13.02
C LEU A 134 -13.57 -16.58 14.11
N GLY A 135 -12.31 -16.88 13.76
CA GLY A 135 -11.36 -17.49 14.69
C GLY A 135 -11.65 -18.97 14.97
N ASN A 136 -12.42 -19.64 14.11
CA ASN A 136 -12.71 -21.07 14.22
C ASN A 136 -11.57 -21.94 13.67
N ILE A 137 -10.76 -21.38 12.80
CA ILE A 137 -9.63 -22.04 12.15
C ILE A 137 -8.35 -21.26 12.48
N ASP A 138 -7.32 -21.96 12.92
CA ASP A 138 -6.00 -21.38 13.15
C ASP A 138 -5.33 -21.00 11.83
N ILE A 139 -4.81 -19.79 11.73
CA ILE A 139 -4.25 -19.23 10.48
C ILE A 139 -2.94 -19.92 10.04
N HIS A 140 -2.21 -20.59 10.96
CA HIS A 140 -0.94 -21.23 10.67
C HIS A 140 -1.11 -22.70 10.37
N SER A 141 -1.92 -23.42 11.16
CA SER A 141 -2.13 -24.84 11.02
C SER A 141 -3.32 -25.23 10.13
N PHE A 142 -4.20 -24.27 9.87
CA PHE A 142 -5.49 -24.48 9.20
C PHE A 142 -6.38 -25.53 9.86
N GLN A 143 -6.16 -25.79 11.16
CA GLN A 143 -6.96 -26.72 11.94
C GLN A 143 -8.09 -26.00 12.66
N LYS A 144 -9.19 -26.70 12.84
CA LYS A 144 -10.34 -26.20 13.61
C LYS A 144 -9.96 -26.09 15.09
N VAL A 145 -10.16 -24.91 15.68
CA VAL A 145 -9.86 -24.63 17.10
C VAL A 145 -11.12 -24.18 17.88
N ASN A 146 -12.13 -23.66 17.21
CA ASN A 146 -13.38 -23.20 17.78
C ASN A 146 -14.58 -23.50 16.89
N ASP A 147 -15.78 -23.11 17.34
CA ASP A 147 -17.05 -23.31 16.62
C ASP A 147 -18.00 -22.11 16.84
N PHE A 148 -17.52 -20.92 16.56
CA PHE A 148 -18.34 -19.70 16.63
C PHE A 148 -19.20 -19.58 15.36
N ASN A 149 -20.43 -19.01 15.53
CA ASN A 149 -21.40 -18.77 14.46
C ASN A 149 -21.50 -17.28 14.10
#